data_572270028fadaebde3867dee3bc002e3
#
_entry.id   572270028fadaebde3867dee3bc002e3
#
_cell.length_a   1.000
_cell.length_b   1.000
_cell.length_c   1.000
_cell.angle_alpha   90.00
_cell.angle_beta   90.00
_cell.angle_gamma   90.00
#
_symmetry.space_group_name_H-M   'P 1'
#
loop_
_entity.id
_entity.type
_entity.pdbx_description
1 polymer ?
#
loop_
_entity_poly.entity_id
_entity_poly.type
_entity_poly.pdbx_seq_one_letter_code
_entity_poly.pdbx_strand_id
1 'polypeptide(L)'
;MGWFQRLFGRQPPAAPATVAAPAPSLTPRPLRVSDDALAALRGMPPRRSPFMGVPTPPPGVRPAGDKPPVGMAMDEASGPAGGEWGIWAQEGLWGEGLWFMGYPYLAELSQRPEYRNISETVAEEMTRKWVALRATGNEDKSGPIGKLEAAMKRYGLRDAFYRATVLDGLMGMGMIYIDTGDSNNPEELMMPLLKVPAKIGKGKLRGFVPLDPTWVSPQNYNSVDPLRDDYLKPVIWYVMGKRVHHSRLLIIRSREVPDLLKASYNFGGMSLSQMAKPYVDNWLRTRQSVSDLLHAFTTWVLSTNMGAYLQDAEALAGRLGAFIFGRDNRGLMLVDKETETLTNVSAPLGGLDKLQAQAQEQMASVDQIPIMKLFGVTPTGLNSTADNEVRVWYDRVRARQERTYGAALTDALAVIQLSEIGKIDDEIEFEFLPLWELDAAGKAAVEKTKADTDSVRIADGIISPDEARTAIAADPESAYHGLEGPPPDPPELDEIDPDKSDVAGRIEKEGAEGSETEANSGA
;
A
#
# COMPACT_ATOMS: atom_id res chain seq x y z
N MET A 1 -37.51 53.25 28.82
CA MET A 1 -37.71 52.46 30.06
C MET A 1 -39.20 52.16 30.21
N GLY A 2 -39.64 50.91 30.17
CA GLY A 2 -41.01 50.64 30.59
C GLY A 2 -41.88 49.75 29.70
N TRP A 3 -41.35 48.97 28.75
CA TRP A 3 -42.22 48.12 27.91
C TRP A 3 -41.90 46.60 28.00
N PHE A 4 -40.85 46.20 28.68
CA PHE A 4 -40.42 44.80 28.78
C PHE A 4 -40.88 44.08 30.05
N GLN A 5 -41.58 44.74 30.98
CA GLN A 5 -42.02 44.14 32.26
C GLN A 5 -43.46 43.65 32.29
N ARG A 6 -44.19 43.67 31.17
CA ARG A 6 -45.62 43.24 31.16
C ARG A 6 -45.92 41.91 30.47
N LEU A 7 -44.91 41.17 30.02
CA LEU A 7 -45.12 39.93 29.23
C LEU A 7 -44.76 38.63 29.94
N PHE A 8 -44.24 38.67 31.16
CA PHE A 8 -44.02 37.45 31.94
C PHE A 8 -44.85 37.45 33.20
N GLY A 9 -46.01 36.78 33.11
CA GLY A 9 -46.88 36.55 34.24
C GLY A 9 -46.13 35.83 35.37
N ARG A 10 -46.42 36.26 36.60
CA ARG A 10 -45.92 35.65 37.84
C ARG A 10 -46.29 34.16 37.84
N GLN A 11 -45.26 33.30 37.94
CA GLN A 11 -45.46 31.91 38.31
C GLN A 11 -45.98 31.85 39.76
N PRO A 12 -46.97 30.96 40.03
CA PRO A 12 -47.41 30.73 41.41
C PRO A 12 -46.26 30.03 42.18
N PRO A 13 -46.19 30.19 43.49
CA PRO A 13 -45.16 29.58 44.32
C PRO A 13 -45.29 28.04 44.25
N ALA A 14 -44.17 27.38 44.02
CA ALA A 14 -44.05 25.94 43.99
C ALA A 14 -44.49 25.34 45.33
N ALA A 15 -45.36 24.33 45.27
CA ALA A 15 -45.75 23.53 46.44
C ALA A 15 -44.50 22.86 47.04
N PRO A 16 -44.43 22.69 48.36
CA PRO A 16 -43.27 22.03 48.99
C PRO A 16 -43.11 20.61 48.46
N ALA A 17 -41.94 20.32 47.92
CA ALA A 17 -41.57 19.00 47.44
C ALA A 17 -41.69 17.97 48.60
N THR A 18 -42.57 17.03 48.42
CA THR A 18 -42.62 15.83 49.26
C THR A 18 -41.32 15.07 49.03
N VAL A 19 -40.50 15.00 50.04
CA VAL A 19 -39.25 14.20 50.01
C VAL A 19 -39.66 12.74 49.82
N ALA A 20 -39.53 12.23 48.62
CA ALA A 20 -39.67 10.80 48.36
C ALA A 20 -38.57 10.06 49.14
N ALA A 21 -38.96 9.04 49.87
CA ALA A 21 -38.02 8.15 50.56
C ALA A 21 -36.97 7.62 49.51
N PRO A 22 -35.69 7.54 49.87
CA PRO A 22 -34.68 7.04 48.96
C PRO A 22 -35.03 5.61 48.55
N ALA A 23 -35.11 5.39 47.25
CA ALA A 23 -35.24 4.06 46.67
C ALA A 23 -34.11 3.16 47.20
N PRO A 24 -34.39 1.88 47.55
CA PRO A 24 -33.36 0.98 48.03
C PRO A 24 -32.26 0.91 46.96
N SER A 25 -31.02 1.27 47.33
CA SER A 25 -29.84 1.14 46.49
C SER A 25 -29.69 -0.33 46.16
N LEU A 26 -30.05 -0.71 44.96
CA LEU A 26 -29.64 -1.97 44.35
C LEU A 26 -28.13 -1.89 44.11
N THR A 27 -27.32 -2.13 45.13
CA THR A 27 -25.93 -2.47 44.92
C THR A 27 -25.92 -3.73 44.08
N PRO A 28 -25.32 -3.70 42.88
CA PRO A 28 -25.18 -4.92 42.08
C PRO A 28 -24.40 -5.93 42.95
N ARG A 29 -25.04 -7.02 43.32
CA ARG A 29 -24.36 -8.15 43.91
C ARG A 29 -23.30 -8.58 42.89
N PRO A 30 -22.01 -8.60 43.23
CA PRO A 30 -21.02 -9.15 42.32
C PRO A 30 -21.43 -10.58 42.01
N LEU A 31 -21.55 -10.92 40.73
CA LEU A 31 -21.72 -12.28 40.26
C LEU A 31 -20.53 -13.08 40.82
N ARG A 32 -20.75 -13.84 41.88
CA ARG A 32 -19.76 -14.79 42.35
C ARG A 32 -19.77 -15.95 41.34
N VAL A 33 -18.82 -15.94 40.43
CA VAL A 33 -18.48 -17.11 39.62
C VAL A 33 -18.09 -18.18 40.62
N SER A 34 -18.71 -19.35 40.58
CA SER A 34 -18.39 -20.46 41.49
C SER A 34 -16.91 -20.83 41.32
N ASP A 35 -16.27 -21.22 42.42
CA ASP A 35 -14.86 -21.65 42.38
C ASP A 35 -14.65 -22.83 41.41
N ASP A 36 -15.69 -23.66 41.20
CA ASP A 36 -15.67 -24.74 40.22
C ASP A 36 -15.65 -24.23 38.76
N ALA A 37 -16.36 -23.15 38.49
CA ALA A 37 -16.33 -22.51 37.14
C ALA A 37 -14.96 -21.83 36.90
N LEU A 38 -14.38 -21.23 37.94
CA LEU A 38 -13.01 -20.69 37.89
C LEU A 38 -11.96 -21.79 37.74
N ALA A 39 -12.14 -22.93 38.42
CA ALA A 39 -11.27 -24.09 38.29
C ALA A 39 -11.38 -24.72 36.88
N ALA A 40 -12.59 -24.81 36.30
CA ALA A 40 -12.81 -25.26 34.95
C ALA A 40 -12.18 -24.30 33.91
N LEU A 41 -12.26 -22.98 34.10
CA LEU A 41 -11.58 -21.99 33.25
C LEU A 41 -10.05 -22.06 33.40
N ARG A 42 -9.50 -22.35 34.59
CA ARG A 42 -8.06 -22.54 34.80
C ARG A 42 -7.55 -23.87 34.25
N GLY A 43 -8.38 -24.89 34.18
CA GLY A 43 -8.06 -26.20 33.59
C GLY A 43 -8.21 -26.25 32.07
N MET A 44 -8.79 -25.23 31.44
CA MET A 44 -8.72 -25.12 30.00
C MET A 44 -7.28 -24.88 29.58
N PRO A 45 -6.71 -25.77 28.73
CA PRO A 45 -5.41 -25.48 28.15
C PRO A 45 -5.51 -24.11 27.48
N PRO A 46 -4.47 -23.25 27.58
CA PRO A 46 -4.47 -21.98 26.90
C PRO A 46 -4.90 -22.26 25.47
N ARG A 47 -5.90 -21.52 24.96
CA ARG A 47 -6.31 -21.62 23.55
C ARG A 47 -5.03 -21.50 22.75
N ARG A 48 -4.48 -22.63 22.34
CA ARG A 48 -3.38 -22.62 21.37
C ARG A 48 -3.95 -21.84 20.20
N SER A 49 -3.27 -20.75 19.87
CA SER A 49 -3.48 -20.10 18.60
C SER A 49 -3.63 -21.23 17.57
N PRO A 50 -4.62 -21.21 16.68
CA PRO A 50 -4.73 -22.20 15.62
C PRO A 50 -3.50 -22.18 14.70
N PHE A 51 -2.61 -21.26 14.89
CA PHE A 51 -1.32 -21.19 14.23
C PHE A 51 -0.43 -22.32 14.74
N MET A 52 -0.13 -23.24 13.83
CA MET A 52 0.93 -24.23 14.01
C MET A 52 2.16 -23.54 14.57
N GLY A 53 2.84 -24.14 15.53
CA GLY A 53 3.95 -23.53 16.26
C GLY A 53 4.90 -22.78 15.33
N VAL A 54 5.42 -21.64 15.79
CA VAL A 54 6.32 -20.75 15.04
C VAL A 54 7.26 -21.61 14.21
N PRO A 55 7.22 -21.50 12.85
CA PRO A 55 8.10 -22.29 12.02
C PRO A 55 9.54 -21.98 12.39
N THR A 56 10.25 -22.96 12.92
CA THR A 56 11.68 -22.81 13.17
C THR A 56 12.39 -22.76 11.82
N PRO A 57 13.32 -21.81 11.61
CA PRO A 57 14.10 -21.78 10.38
C PRO A 57 14.73 -23.16 10.12
N PRO A 58 14.73 -23.65 8.88
CA PRO A 58 15.35 -24.93 8.58
C PRO A 58 16.86 -24.90 8.92
N PRO A 59 17.44 -26.07 9.20
CA PRO A 59 18.87 -26.17 9.49
C PRO A 59 19.71 -25.57 8.35
N GLY A 60 20.71 -24.76 8.66
CA GLY A 60 21.60 -24.16 7.67
C GLY A 60 21.34 -22.69 7.37
N VAL A 61 20.31 -22.08 7.96
CA VAL A 61 20.09 -20.62 7.88
C VAL A 61 21.21 -19.86 8.60
N ARG A 62 21.75 -20.45 9.67
CA ARG A 62 22.89 -19.91 10.46
C ARG A 62 24.03 -20.93 10.53
N PRO A 63 25.28 -20.47 10.70
CA PRO A 63 26.40 -21.38 10.98
C PRO A 63 26.13 -22.22 12.21
N ALA A 64 26.49 -23.49 12.18
CA ALA A 64 26.41 -24.36 13.35
C ALA A 64 27.28 -23.81 14.47
N GLY A 65 26.68 -23.56 15.65
CA GLY A 65 27.37 -23.01 16.82
C GLY A 65 27.45 -21.48 16.91
N ASP A 66 26.95 -20.76 15.91
CA ASP A 66 26.83 -19.29 15.98
C ASP A 66 25.66 -18.92 16.92
N LYS A 67 25.99 -18.18 17.96
CA LYS A 67 24.95 -17.59 18.81
C LYS A 67 24.45 -16.32 18.12
N PRO A 68 23.12 -16.12 18.03
CA PRO A 68 22.61 -14.86 17.52
C PRO A 68 23.16 -13.70 18.34
N PRO A 69 23.44 -12.55 17.74
CA PRO A 69 23.77 -11.35 18.48
C PRO A 69 22.67 -11.07 19.49
N VAL A 70 23.04 -10.63 20.69
CA VAL A 70 22.10 -10.24 21.74
C VAL A 70 21.15 -9.18 21.15
N GLY A 71 19.84 -9.43 21.21
CA GLY A 71 18.82 -8.55 20.63
C GLY A 71 18.32 -8.90 19.23
N MET A 72 18.77 -10.01 18.62
CA MET A 72 18.15 -10.49 17.37
C MET A 72 16.82 -11.22 17.64
N ALA A 73 15.76 -10.77 16.99
CA ALA A 73 14.38 -11.22 17.24
C ALA A 73 14.09 -12.68 16.88
N MET A 74 14.99 -13.39 16.21
CA MET A 74 14.72 -14.77 15.79
C MET A 74 14.89 -15.82 16.91
N ASP A 75 15.59 -15.49 18.00
CA ASP A 75 15.86 -16.45 19.08
C ASP A 75 15.50 -15.98 20.49
N GLU A 76 15.12 -14.74 20.68
CA GLU A 76 14.89 -14.19 22.02
C GLU A 76 13.52 -13.53 22.18
N ALA A 77 12.46 -14.31 22.05
CA ALA A 77 11.17 -13.92 22.63
C ALA A 77 11.20 -13.91 24.17
N SER A 78 12.34 -14.27 24.79
CA SER A 78 12.52 -14.46 26.23
C SER A 78 13.72 -13.74 26.83
N GLY A 79 14.38 -12.81 26.12
CA GLY A 79 15.53 -12.06 26.65
C GLY A 79 15.14 -10.94 27.62
N PRO A 80 16.06 -10.54 28.53
CA PRO A 80 15.75 -9.54 29.58
C PRO A 80 15.46 -8.14 29.06
N ALA A 81 15.75 -7.81 27.79
CA ALA A 81 15.34 -6.57 27.14
C ALA A 81 13.85 -6.55 26.75
N GLY A 82 13.18 -7.71 26.71
CA GLY A 82 11.73 -7.82 26.55
C GLY A 82 10.95 -7.61 27.86
N GLY A 83 11.62 -7.64 29.01
CA GLY A 83 10.93 -7.77 30.28
C GLY A 83 10.14 -6.55 30.74
N GLU A 84 10.66 -5.34 30.63
CA GLU A 84 9.95 -4.16 31.14
C GLU A 84 9.14 -3.42 30.07
N TRP A 85 9.67 -3.26 28.89
CA TRP A 85 8.93 -2.64 27.79
C TRP A 85 7.89 -3.59 27.16
N GLY A 86 8.17 -4.91 27.18
CA GLY A 86 7.28 -5.93 26.68
C GLY A 86 5.99 -6.08 27.49
N ILE A 87 6.04 -5.87 28.81
CA ILE A 87 4.88 -5.97 29.70
C ILE A 87 3.87 -4.85 29.41
N TRP A 88 4.35 -3.63 29.21
CA TRP A 88 3.49 -2.49 28.86
C TRP A 88 2.79 -2.64 27.51
N ALA A 89 3.41 -3.34 26.58
CA ALA A 89 2.87 -3.57 25.26
C ALA A 89 2.00 -4.84 25.17
N GLN A 90 2.15 -5.78 26.11
CA GLN A 90 1.38 -7.03 26.13
C GLN A 90 -0.03 -6.85 26.70
N GLU A 91 -0.26 -5.85 27.54
CA GLU A 91 -1.53 -5.66 28.25
C GLU A 91 -2.55 -4.77 27.52
N GLY A 92 -2.26 -4.24 26.33
CA GLY A 92 -3.19 -3.37 25.63
C GLY A 92 -3.16 -3.46 24.12
N LEU A 93 -4.29 -3.13 23.51
CA LEU A 93 -4.48 -2.88 22.08
C LEU A 93 -3.44 -1.92 21.46
N TRP A 94 -2.70 -1.19 22.31
CA TRP A 94 -1.68 -0.21 21.95
C TRP A 94 -0.31 -0.81 21.63
N GLY A 95 -0.07 -2.05 22.01
CA GLY A 95 1.21 -2.74 21.78
C GLY A 95 1.32 -3.42 20.41
N GLU A 96 0.22 -3.52 19.68
CA GLU A 96 0.20 -4.20 18.39
C GLU A 96 1.03 -3.42 17.36
N GLY A 97 2.11 -4.03 16.86
CA GLY A 97 2.96 -3.42 15.83
C GLY A 97 4.16 -2.63 16.34
N LEU A 98 4.38 -2.52 17.67
CA LEU A 98 5.50 -1.75 18.23
C LEU A 98 6.85 -2.48 18.15
N TRP A 99 6.87 -3.79 17.98
CA TRP A 99 8.11 -4.58 17.88
C TRP A 99 8.13 -5.47 16.65
N PHE A 100 9.31 -5.95 16.31
CA PHE A 100 9.47 -6.87 15.21
C PHE A 100 8.72 -8.18 15.47
N MET A 101 7.81 -8.51 14.59
CA MET A 101 6.94 -9.68 14.73
C MET A 101 7.62 -11.01 14.35
N GLY A 102 8.83 -10.95 13.80
CA GLY A 102 9.55 -12.11 13.28
C GLY A 102 9.09 -12.51 11.86
N TYR A 103 10.05 -12.95 11.05
CA TYR A 103 9.78 -13.36 9.67
C TYR A 103 8.75 -14.49 9.53
N PRO A 104 8.75 -15.53 10.40
CA PRO A 104 7.74 -16.59 10.30
C PRO A 104 6.31 -16.08 10.41
N TYR A 105 6.06 -15.16 11.35
CA TYR A 105 4.72 -14.59 11.52
C TYR A 105 4.34 -13.63 10.39
N LEU A 106 5.30 -12.84 9.90
CA LEU A 106 5.07 -11.98 8.73
C LEU A 106 4.78 -12.80 7.47
N ALA A 107 5.42 -13.97 7.32
CA ALA A 107 5.13 -14.91 6.25
C ALA A 107 3.70 -15.48 6.34
N GLU A 108 3.21 -15.78 7.55
CA GLU A 108 1.82 -16.19 7.74
C GLU A 108 0.85 -15.05 7.38
N LEU A 109 1.12 -13.83 7.81
CA LEU A 109 0.30 -12.66 7.44
C LEU A 109 0.24 -12.46 5.93
N SER A 110 1.33 -12.73 5.21
CA SER A 110 1.39 -12.60 3.75
C SER A 110 0.44 -13.52 2.98
N GLN A 111 -0.13 -14.55 3.63
CA GLN A 111 -1.14 -15.42 3.02
C GLN A 111 -2.52 -14.74 2.94
N ARG A 112 -2.73 -13.65 3.68
CA ARG A 112 -3.97 -12.90 3.64
C ARG A 112 -3.91 -11.82 2.56
N PRO A 113 -4.94 -11.69 1.73
CA PRO A 113 -4.97 -10.71 0.64
C PRO A 113 -4.85 -9.27 1.15
N GLU A 114 -5.35 -8.98 2.34
CA GLU A 114 -5.33 -7.64 2.92
C GLU A 114 -3.89 -7.12 3.12
N TYR A 115 -2.98 -7.96 3.60
CA TYR A 115 -1.57 -7.60 3.76
C TYR A 115 -0.81 -7.63 2.43
N ARG A 116 -1.13 -8.64 1.62
CA ARG A 116 -0.47 -8.87 0.34
C ARG A 116 -0.72 -7.72 -0.63
N ASN A 117 -1.98 -7.31 -0.79
CA ASN A 117 -2.37 -6.25 -1.69
C ASN A 117 -1.67 -4.92 -1.38
N ILE A 118 -1.53 -4.56 -0.09
CA ILE A 118 -0.82 -3.34 0.31
C ILE A 118 0.63 -3.36 -0.21
N SER A 119 1.34 -4.47 -0.02
CA SER A 119 2.74 -4.61 -0.43
C SER A 119 2.90 -4.72 -1.94
N GLU A 120 2.03 -5.48 -2.62
CA GLU A 120 2.06 -5.66 -4.07
C GLU A 120 1.70 -4.37 -4.80
N THR A 121 0.67 -3.63 -4.36
CA THR A 121 0.29 -2.35 -4.96
C THR A 121 1.45 -1.34 -4.95
N VAL A 122 2.17 -1.24 -3.84
CA VAL A 122 3.36 -0.38 -3.76
C VAL A 122 4.46 -0.86 -4.71
N ALA A 123 4.76 -2.16 -4.72
CA ALA A 123 5.79 -2.73 -5.57
C ALA A 123 5.45 -2.61 -7.07
N GLU A 124 4.19 -2.84 -7.43
CA GLU A 124 3.71 -2.65 -8.80
C GLU A 124 3.91 -1.23 -9.28
N GLU A 125 3.46 -0.25 -8.51
CA GLU A 125 3.61 1.15 -8.93
C GLU A 125 5.06 1.63 -8.91
N MET A 126 5.90 1.15 -7.99
CA MET A 126 7.33 1.45 -7.99
C MET A 126 8.07 0.85 -9.20
N THR A 127 7.52 -0.18 -9.84
CA THR A 127 8.14 -0.85 -10.99
C THR A 127 7.34 -0.74 -12.28
N ARG A 128 6.10 -0.25 -12.26
CA ARG A 128 5.21 -0.12 -13.42
C ARG A 128 5.82 0.75 -14.52
N LYS A 129 6.22 1.94 -14.17
CA LYS A 129 7.02 2.82 -15.01
C LYS A 129 8.46 2.67 -14.57
N TRP A 130 9.22 1.90 -15.35
CA TRP A 130 10.59 1.55 -15.03
C TRP A 130 11.54 2.73 -15.32
N VAL A 131 12.79 2.47 -15.53
CA VAL A 131 13.80 3.45 -15.86
C VAL A 131 14.07 3.43 -17.36
N ALA A 132 14.39 4.60 -17.92
CA ALA A 132 15.02 4.75 -19.21
C ALA A 132 16.49 5.13 -19.03
N LEU A 133 17.37 4.69 -19.92
CA LEU A 133 18.76 5.10 -19.92
C LEU A 133 18.94 6.33 -20.81
N ARG A 134 19.71 7.30 -20.34
CA ARG A 134 20.05 8.52 -21.07
C ARG A 134 21.54 8.76 -21.10
N ALA A 135 22.03 9.37 -22.18
CA ALA A 135 23.39 9.89 -22.25
C ALA A 135 23.38 11.36 -21.83
N THR A 136 24.24 11.73 -20.89
CA THR A 136 24.42 13.13 -20.46
C THR A 136 25.48 13.88 -21.27
N GLY A 137 26.25 13.16 -22.12
CA GLY A 137 27.27 13.73 -23.02
C GLY A 137 26.73 14.08 -24.40
N ASN A 138 27.59 14.74 -25.21
CA ASN A 138 27.27 15.13 -26.59
C ASN A 138 27.49 13.99 -27.60
N GLU A 139 28.00 12.85 -27.18
CA GLU A 139 28.22 11.70 -28.07
C GLU A 139 26.95 10.87 -28.24
N ASP A 140 26.70 10.41 -29.46
CA ASP A 140 25.61 9.46 -29.72
C ASP A 140 25.92 8.10 -29.09
N LYS A 141 25.21 7.78 -28.01
CA LYS A 141 25.32 6.51 -27.25
C LYS A 141 24.11 5.60 -27.42
N SER A 142 23.30 5.84 -28.46
CA SER A 142 22.08 5.05 -28.72
C SER A 142 22.37 3.54 -28.83
N GLY A 143 23.45 3.17 -29.49
CA GLY A 143 23.88 1.78 -29.63
C GLY A 143 24.26 1.10 -28.29
N PRO A 144 25.12 1.67 -27.46
CA PRO A 144 25.38 1.18 -26.11
C PRO A 144 24.14 1.14 -25.22
N ILE A 145 23.31 2.18 -25.22
CA ILE A 145 22.07 2.26 -24.43
C ILE A 145 21.14 1.11 -24.81
N GLY A 146 20.86 0.91 -26.10
CA GLY A 146 19.99 -0.18 -26.54
C GLY A 146 20.49 -1.57 -26.15
N LYS A 147 21.82 -1.79 -26.10
CA LYS A 147 22.40 -3.04 -25.58
C LYS A 147 22.17 -3.20 -24.08
N LEU A 148 22.33 -2.13 -23.30
CA LEU A 148 22.14 -2.16 -21.85
C LEU A 148 20.68 -2.38 -21.49
N GLU A 149 19.73 -1.74 -22.17
CA GLU A 149 18.30 -1.96 -21.98
C GLU A 149 17.88 -3.39 -22.32
N ALA A 150 18.38 -3.93 -23.44
CA ALA A 150 18.17 -5.33 -23.80
C ALA A 150 18.77 -6.28 -22.74
N ALA A 151 19.93 -5.94 -22.18
CA ALA A 151 20.57 -6.71 -21.11
C ALA A 151 19.77 -6.63 -19.80
N MET A 152 19.30 -5.44 -19.39
CA MET A 152 18.44 -5.28 -18.22
C MET A 152 17.18 -6.15 -18.32
N LYS A 153 16.56 -6.20 -19.52
CA LYS A 153 15.42 -7.06 -19.79
C LYS A 153 15.79 -8.55 -19.75
N ARG A 154 16.90 -8.94 -20.37
CA ARG A 154 17.39 -10.32 -20.39
C ARG A 154 17.71 -10.86 -19.01
N TYR A 155 18.30 -10.05 -18.13
CA TYR A 155 18.60 -10.41 -16.75
C TYR A 155 17.40 -10.29 -15.80
N GLY A 156 16.24 -9.86 -16.27
CA GLY A 156 15.04 -9.72 -15.47
C GLY A 156 15.18 -8.71 -14.32
N LEU A 157 15.96 -7.64 -14.51
CA LEU A 157 16.29 -6.69 -13.45
C LEU A 157 15.01 -6.07 -12.83
N ARG A 158 14.05 -5.66 -13.66
CA ARG A 158 12.77 -5.11 -13.20
C ARG A 158 12.02 -6.09 -12.29
N ASP A 159 11.95 -7.36 -12.69
CA ASP A 159 11.24 -8.39 -11.91
C ASP A 159 11.95 -8.70 -10.61
N ALA A 160 13.29 -8.64 -10.59
CA ALA A 160 14.08 -8.80 -9.37
C ALA A 160 13.80 -7.65 -8.38
N PHE A 161 13.73 -6.40 -8.85
CA PHE A 161 13.38 -5.25 -8.04
C PHE A 161 11.92 -5.31 -7.56
N TYR A 162 10.99 -5.70 -8.42
CA TYR A 162 9.60 -5.94 -8.02
C TYR A 162 9.50 -6.92 -6.84
N ARG A 163 10.12 -8.11 -6.99
CA ARG A 163 10.10 -9.14 -5.95
C ARG A 163 10.77 -8.67 -4.66
N ALA A 164 11.91 -8.00 -4.75
CA ALA A 164 12.58 -7.45 -3.58
C ALA A 164 11.73 -6.37 -2.89
N THR A 165 10.99 -5.58 -3.63
CA THR A 165 10.09 -4.56 -3.06
C THR A 165 8.85 -5.18 -2.42
N VAL A 166 8.29 -6.23 -2.99
CA VAL A 166 7.23 -7.02 -2.34
C VAL A 166 7.72 -7.56 -1.00
N LEU A 167 8.95 -8.12 -0.97
CA LEU A 167 9.57 -8.63 0.27
C LEU A 167 9.84 -7.51 1.27
N ASP A 168 10.28 -6.32 0.83
CA ASP A 168 10.41 -5.14 1.70
C ASP A 168 9.05 -4.75 2.31
N GLY A 169 7.98 -4.78 1.54
CA GLY A 169 6.63 -4.54 2.03
C GLY A 169 6.18 -5.58 3.05
N LEU A 170 6.33 -6.85 2.76
CA LEU A 170 5.87 -7.96 3.59
C LEU A 170 6.74 -8.20 4.82
N MET A 171 8.08 -8.14 4.66
CA MET A 171 9.06 -8.56 5.66
C MET A 171 9.88 -7.39 6.23
N GLY A 172 9.85 -6.19 5.59
CA GLY A 172 10.63 -5.01 5.97
C GLY A 172 12.00 -4.93 5.31
N MET A 173 12.36 -5.89 4.47
CA MET A 173 13.60 -5.90 3.70
C MET A 173 13.48 -6.84 2.51
N GLY A 174 13.98 -6.43 1.36
CA GLY A 174 14.22 -7.30 0.21
C GLY A 174 15.69 -7.24 -0.17
N MET A 175 16.25 -8.32 -0.64
CA MET A 175 17.62 -8.38 -1.12
C MET A 175 17.69 -8.99 -2.52
N ILE A 176 18.68 -8.54 -3.30
CA ILE A 176 18.94 -9.11 -4.61
C ILE A 176 20.42 -9.47 -4.65
N TYR A 177 20.72 -10.73 -4.90
CA TYR A 177 22.09 -11.22 -5.09
C TYR A 177 22.51 -11.02 -6.54
N ILE A 178 23.70 -10.44 -6.72
CA ILE A 178 24.34 -10.27 -8.03
C ILE A 178 25.07 -11.56 -8.36
N ASP A 179 24.51 -12.38 -9.23
CA ASP A 179 25.12 -13.66 -9.60
C ASP A 179 26.16 -13.48 -10.71
N THR A 180 27.42 -13.51 -10.33
CA THR A 180 28.59 -13.50 -11.22
C THR A 180 29.16 -14.90 -11.50
N GLY A 181 28.42 -15.95 -11.12
CA GLY A 181 28.85 -17.34 -11.28
C GLY A 181 29.71 -17.88 -10.14
N ASP A 182 29.98 -17.08 -9.13
CA ASP A 182 30.86 -17.42 -8.01
C ASP A 182 30.14 -18.12 -6.85
N SER A 183 28.85 -18.45 -7.01
CA SER A 183 27.99 -18.98 -5.94
C SER A 183 28.49 -20.28 -5.30
N ASN A 184 29.38 -21.02 -5.96
CA ASN A 184 29.97 -22.26 -5.44
C ASN A 184 31.39 -22.05 -4.86
N ASN A 185 31.92 -20.82 -4.85
CA ASN A 185 33.21 -20.49 -4.28
C ASN A 185 33.03 -19.65 -2.99
N PRO A 186 33.10 -20.28 -1.80
CA PRO A 186 32.87 -19.57 -0.53
C PRO A 186 33.88 -18.45 -0.25
N GLU A 187 35.12 -18.60 -0.71
CA GLU A 187 36.17 -17.60 -0.50
C GLU A 187 35.90 -16.35 -1.35
N GLU A 188 35.54 -16.53 -2.60
CA GLU A 188 35.18 -15.41 -3.48
C GLU A 188 33.90 -14.68 -3.02
N LEU A 189 32.94 -15.41 -2.49
CA LEU A 189 31.71 -14.80 -1.95
C LEU A 189 31.97 -13.86 -0.76
N MET A 190 33.00 -14.15 0.04
CA MET A 190 33.38 -13.32 1.19
C MET A 190 34.16 -12.07 0.77
N MET A 191 34.72 -12.06 -0.43
CA MET A 191 35.48 -10.92 -0.94
C MET A 191 34.55 -9.86 -1.54
N PRO A 192 34.91 -8.56 -1.43
CA PRO A 192 34.17 -7.48 -2.08
C PRO A 192 34.07 -7.71 -3.59
N LEU A 193 32.88 -7.47 -4.14
CA LEU A 193 32.64 -7.41 -5.56
C LEU A 193 33.18 -6.08 -6.09
N LEU A 194 34.46 -6.09 -6.55
CA LEU A 194 35.07 -4.92 -7.15
C LEU A 194 34.48 -4.71 -8.56
N LYS A 195 33.92 -3.52 -8.79
CA LYS A 195 33.35 -3.13 -10.09
C LYS A 195 34.43 -2.66 -11.05
N VAL A 196 35.31 -3.60 -11.42
CA VAL A 196 36.43 -3.37 -12.35
C VAL A 196 36.43 -4.44 -13.43
N PRO A 197 36.90 -4.12 -14.67
CA PRO A 197 36.90 -5.06 -15.78
C PRO A 197 37.68 -6.36 -15.50
N ALA A 198 38.71 -6.28 -14.63
CA ALA A 198 39.51 -7.44 -14.25
C ALA A 198 38.72 -8.47 -13.40
N LYS A 199 37.70 -8.04 -12.66
CA LYS A 199 36.87 -8.91 -11.81
C LYS A 199 35.57 -9.28 -12.48
N ILE A 200 34.90 -8.32 -13.13
CA ILE A 200 33.66 -8.54 -13.88
C ILE A 200 33.97 -8.41 -15.36
N GLY A 201 34.47 -9.51 -15.95
CA GLY A 201 34.73 -9.58 -17.38
C GLY A 201 33.43 -9.70 -18.19
N LYS A 202 33.56 -9.51 -19.53
CA LYS A 202 32.41 -9.63 -20.45
C LYS A 202 31.71 -10.99 -20.32
N GLY A 203 30.37 -10.96 -20.20
CA GLY A 203 29.53 -12.15 -20.08
C GLY A 203 29.62 -12.87 -18.74
N LYS A 204 30.27 -12.29 -17.70
CA LYS A 204 30.41 -12.93 -16.39
C LYS A 204 29.13 -12.80 -15.54
N LEU A 205 28.33 -11.77 -15.75
CA LEU A 205 27.03 -11.63 -15.05
C LEU A 205 26.06 -12.70 -15.55
N ARG A 206 25.49 -13.46 -14.62
CA ARG A 206 24.45 -14.47 -14.88
C ARG A 206 23.05 -13.95 -14.66
N GLY A 207 22.86 -13.09 -13.65
CA GLY A 207 21.57 -12.51 -13.35
C GLY A 207 21.48 -11.86 -11.97
N PHE A 208 20.25 -11.51 -11.60
CA PHE A 208 19.90 -10.91 -10.34
C PHE A 208 18.89 -11.82 -9.62
N VAL A 209 19.27 -12.35 -8.47
CA VAL A 209 18.47 -13.34 -7.73
C VAL A 209 17.86 -12.69 -6.50
N PRO A 210 16.54 -12.49 -6.43
CA PRO A 210 15.86 -12.02 -5.23
C PRO A 210 16.01 -13.04 -4.10
N LEU A 211 16.35 -12.56 -2.91
CA LEU A 211 16.52 -13.36 -1.70
C LEU A 211 15.46 -12.99 -0.68
N ASP A 212 14.82 -14.01 -0.12
CA ASP A 212 13.90 -13.85 1.00
C ASP A 212 14.70 -13.57 2.28
N PRO A 213 14.36 -12.51 3.04
CA PRO A 213 15.03 -12.15 4.29
C PRO A 213 15.02 -13.25 5.36
N THR A 214 14.08 -14.19 5.28
CA THR A 214 14.00 -15.35 6.19
C THR A 214 15.29 -16.19 6.18
N TRP A 215 15.97 -16.23 5.04
CA TRP A 215 17.18 -17.03 4.84
C TRP A 215 18.49 -16.27 5.03
N VAL A 216 18.37 -14.98 5.45
CA VAL A 216 19.52 -14.08 5.49
C VAL A 216 19.69 -13.53 6.90
N SER A 217 20.92 -13.51 7.40
CA SER A 217 21.25 -12.89 8.69
C SER A 217 22.56 -12.12 8.60
N PRO A 218 22.71 -10.97 9.28
CA PRO A 218 23.96 -10.23 9.34
C PRO A 218 24.97 -11.02 10.20
N GLN A 219 26.23 -10.99 9.84
CA GLN A 219 27.26 -11.68 10.62
C GLN A 219 28.16 -10.71 11.38
N ASN A 220 28.69 -9.70 10.72
CA ASN A 220 29.63 -8.76 11.32
C ASN A 220 29.15 -7.33 11.13
N TYR A 221 29.04 -6.58 12.22
CA TYR A 221 28.75 -5.16 12.20
C TYR A 221 29.42 -4.45 13.38
N ASN A 222 29.76 -3.19 13.19
CA ASN A 222 30.31 -2.35 14.24
C ASN A 222 29.14 -1.71 15.04
N SER A 223 29.13 -1.92 16.35
CA SER A 223 28.14 -1.34 17.27
C SER A 223 28.75 -0.40 18.31
N VAL A 224 30.06 -0.09 18.21
CA VAL A 224 30.82 0.61 19.26
C VAL A 224 30.89 2.11 19.03
N ASP A 225 31.15 2.53 17.79
CA ASP A 225 31.44 3.93 17.49
C ASP A 225 30.50 4.46 16.38
N PRO A 226 29.52 5.32 16.76
CA PRO A 226 28.56 5.90 15.79
C PRO A 226 29.20 6.89 14.81
N LEU A 227 30.42 7.38 15.06
CA LEU A 227 31.10 8.32 14.15
C LEU A 227 31.81 7.60 12.98
N ARG A 228 31.87 6.30 13.01
CA ARG A 228 32.50 5.51 11.94
C ARG A 228 31.52 5.21 10.82
N ASP A 229 32.02 5.22 9.60
CA ASP A 229 31.22 4.92 8.39
C ASP A 229 30.64 3.50 8.37
N ASP A 230 31.27 2.55 9.08
CA ASP A 230 30.85 1.16 9.18
C ASP A 230 29.87 0.90 10.35
N TYR A 231 29.47 1.96 11.09
CA TYR A 231 28.58 1.83 12.22
C TYR A 231 27.22 1.25 11.81
N LEU A 232 26.82 0.17 12.46
CA LEU A 232 25.58 -0.58 12.19
C LEU A 232 25.37 -0.92 10.71
N LYS A 233 26.46 -1.14 9.96
CA LYS A 233 26.44 -1.62 8.57
C LYS A 233 27.05 -3.01 8.52
N PRO A 234 26.25 -4.09 8.34
CA PRO A 234 26.79 -5.43 8.21
C PRO A 234 27.69 -5.56 6.96
N VAL A 235 28.92 -5.96 7.16
CA VAL A 235 29.90 -6.18 6.07
C VAL A 235 29.69 -7.54 5.42
N ILE A 236 29.41 -8.56 6.24
CA ILE A 236 29.18 -9.94 5.79
C ILE A 236 27.76 -10.34 6.16
N TRP A 237 27.08 -10.95 5.21
CA TRP A 237 25.77 -11.55 5.40
C TRP A 237 25.88 -13.07 5.27
N TYR A 238 25.15 -13.77 6.10
CA TYR A 238 25.04 -15.22 6.05
C TYR A 238 23.74 -15.59 5.30
N VAL A 239 23.90 -16.28 4.19
CA VAL A 239 22.78 -16.68 3.31
C VAL A 239 22.79 -18.20 3.20
N MET A 240 21.91 -18.87 3.96
CA MET A 240 21.75 -20.34 3.93
C MET A 240 23.07 -21.13 3.82
N GLY A 241 23.97 -20.98 4.79
CA GLY A 241 25.23 -21.71 4.82
C GLY A 241 26.40 -21.02 4.12
N LYS A 242 26.19 -19.90 3.46
CA LYS A 242 27.22 -19.17 2.74
C LYS A 242 27.42 -17.78 3.32
N ARG A 243 28.68 -17.35 3.44
CA ARG A 243 29.05 -16.00 3.82
C ARG A 243 29.18 -15.15 2.56
N VAL A 244 28.44 -14.06 2.49
CA VAL A 244 28.38 -13.20 1.30
C VAL A 244 28.73 -11.77 1.70
N HIS A 245 29.67 -11.16 1.00
CA HIS A 245 30.02 -9.76 1.23
C HIS A 245 28.87 -8.84 0.79
N HIS A 246 28.61 -7.76 1.55
CA HIS A 246 27.49 -6.85 1.30
C HIS A 246 27.48 -6.26 -0.12
N SER A 247 28.64 -6.02 -0.73
CA SER A 247 28.75 -5.47 -2.09
C SER A 247 28.23 -6.40 -3.20
N ARG A 248 27.91 -7.66 -2.87
CA ARG A 248 27.25 -8.62 -3.77
C ARG A 248 25.74 -8.66 -3.61
N LEU A 249 25.22 -7.83 -2.71
CA LEU A 249 23.80 -7.77 -2.35
C LEU A 249 23.28 -6.36 -2.56
N LEU A 250 22.23 -6.22 -3.37
CA LEU A 250 21.46 -4.99 -3.45
C LEU A 250 20.36 -5.08 -2.40
N ILE A 251 20.38 -4.16 -1.44
CA ILE A 251 19.44 -4.17 -0.31
C ILE A 251 18.36 -3.13 -0.55
N ILE A 252 17.12 -3.58 -0.62
CA ILE A 252 15.92 -2.76 -0.74
C ILE A 252 15.28 -2.66 0.65
N ARG A 253 15.28 -1.46 1.22
CA ARG A 253 14.75 -1.17 2.54
C ARG A 253 14.15 0.23 2.54
N SER A 254 12.84 0.31 2.51
CA SER A 254 12.12 1.59 2.36
C SER A 254 11.89 2.31 3.69
N ARG A 255 11.75 1.57 4.79
CA ARG A 255 11.32 2.08 6.10
C ARG A 255 12.34 1.67 7.16
N GLU A 256 13.38 2.47 7.30
CA GLU A 256 14.41 2.20 8.29
C GLU A 256 13.88 2.36 9.72
N VAL A 257 14.38 1.50 10.60
CA VAL A 257 14.11 1.60 12.04
C VAL A 257 15.23 2.35 12.75
N PRO A 258 14.96 2.97 13.92
CA PRO A 258 16.01 3.58 14.75
C PRO A 258 17.15 2.61 15.07
N ASP A 259 18.35 3.15 15.27
CA ASP A 259 19.57 2.35 15.48
C ASP A 259 19.45 1.33 16.61
N LEU A 260 18.77 1.70 17.69
CA LEU A 260 18.52 0.81 18.84
C LEU A 260 17.76 -0.48 18.44
N LEU A 261 16.91 -0.39 17.42
CA LEU A 261 16.07 -1.50 16.97
C LEU A 261 16.67 -2.27 15.79
N LYS A 262 17.72 -1.76 15.12
CA LYS A 262 18.28 -2.39 13.91
C LYS A 262 18.63 -3.85 14.12
N ALA A 263 19.28 -4.19 15.24
CA ALA A 263 19.66 -5.57 15.52
C ALA A 263 18.44 -6.49 15.71
N SER A 264 17.40 -6.03 16.42
CA SER A 264 16.16 -6.79 16.64
C SER A 264 15.36 -7.00 15.35
N TYR A 265 15.49 -6.09 14.36
CA TYR A 265 14.87 -6.20 13.04
C TYR A 265 15.77 -6.92 12.01
N ASN A 266 16.80 -7.62 12.46
CA ASN A 266 17.75 -8.31 11.58
C ASN A 266 18.37 -7.37 10.52
N PHE A 267 18.58 -6.09 10.88
CA PHE A 267 19.00 -5.01 9.99
C PHE A 267 18.06 -4.74 8.81
N GLY A 268 16.82 -5.24 8.89
CA GLY A 268 15.72 -4.84 8.03
C GLY A 268 15.08 -3.52 8.48
N GLY A 269 13.97 -3.19 7.84
CA GLY A 269 13.11 -2.07 8.17
C GLY A 269 11.77 -2.53 8.75
N MET A 270 10.90 -1.58 8.99
CA MET A 270 9.52 -1.88 9.39
C MET A 270 8.73 -2.34 8.17
N SER A 271 8.10 -3.52 8.26
CA SER A 271 7.26 -4.04 7.17
C SER A 271 5.91 -3.30 7.10
N LEU A 272 5.35 -3.21 5.90
CA LEU A 272 3.97 -2.74 5.72
C LEU A 272 2.98 -3.67 6.41
N SER A 273 3.25 -4.98 6.42
CA SER A 273 2.42 -5.96 7.14
C SER A 273 2.34 -5.65 8.64
N GLN A 274 3.46 -5.29 9.27
CA GLN A 274 3.49 -4.91 10.66
C GLN A 274 2.71 -3.61 10.91
N MET A 275 2.90 -2.61 10.06
CA MET A 275 2.18 -1.33 10.15
C MET A 275 0.68 -1.50 9.90
N ALA A 276 0.29 -2.38 8.99
CA ALA A 276 -1.09 -2.63 8.62
C ALA A 276 -1.86 -3.42 9.68
N LYS A 277 -1.16 -4.21 10.51
CA LYS A 277 -1.80 -5.17 11.42
C LYS A 277 -2.93 -4.59 12.28
N PRO A 278 -2.77 -3.49 13.02
CA PRO A 278 -3.84 -2.95 13.85
C PRO A 278 -5.06 -2.53 13.02
N TYR A 279 -4.87 -2.02 11.81
CA TYR A 279 -5.94 -1.58 10.92
C TYR A 279 -6.67 -2.75 10.26
N VAL A 280 -5.91 -3.75 9.80
CA VAL A 280 -6.48 -4.98 9.21
C VAL A 280 -7.26 -5.76 10.27
N ASP A 281 -6.72 -5.92 11.46
CA ASP A 281 -7.40 -6.61 12.56
C ASP A 281 -8.69 -5.87 12.97
N ASN A 282 -8.66 -4.54 13.02
CA ASN A 282 -9.86 -3.75 13.27
C ASN A 282 -10.92 -3.95 12.19
N TRP A 283 -10.53 -3.94 10.92
CA TRP A 283 -11.46 -4.18 9.81
C TRP A 283 -12.04 -5.60 9.85
N LEU A 284 -11.23 -6.62 10.12
CA LEU A 284 -11.67 -8.01 10.24
C LEU A 284 -12.67 -8.19 11.40
N ARG A 285 -12.39 -7.57 12.56
CA ARG A 285 -13.30 -7.57 13.72
C ARG A 285 -14.62 -6.85 13.39
N THR A 286 -14.55 -5.67 12.75
CA THR A 286 -15.75 -4.92 12.33
C THR A 286 -16.59 -5.76 11.37
N ARG A 287 -15.98 -6.38 10.36
CA ARG A 287 -16.67 -7.28 9.42
C ARG A 287 -17.32 -8.46 10.11
N GLN A 288 -16.63 -9.09 11.06
CA GLN A 288 -17.16 -10.19 11.84
C GLN A 288 -18.33 -9.73 12.72
N SER A 289 -18.18 -8.61 13.43
CA SER A 289 -19.24 -8.06 14.27
C SER A 289 -20.48 -7.68 13.48
N VAL A 290 -20.34 -7.13 12.28
CA VAL A 290 -21.46 -6.86 11.37
C VAL A 290 -22.14 -8.17 10.95
N SER A 291 -21.37 -9.19 10.59
CA SER A 291 -21.91 -10.51 10.26
C SER A 291 -22.67 -11.13 11.43
N ASP A 292 -22.08 -11.11 12.62
CA ASP A 292 -22.70 -11.64 13.83
C ASP A 292 -24.00 -10.87 14.19
N LEU A 293 -23.99 -9.55 14.03
CA LEU A 293 -25.17 -8.72 14.23
C LEU A 293 -26.27 -9.04 13.22
N LEU A 294 -25.92 -9.29 11.95
CA LEU A 294 -26.87 -9.72 10.92
C LEU A 294 -27.49 -11.09 11.23
N HIS A 295 -26.71 -12.00 11.82
CA HIS A 295 -27.23 -13.29 12.25
C HIS A 295 -28.11 -13.20 13.51
N ALA A 296 -27.85 -12.25 14.38
CA ALA A 296 -28.54 -12.05 15.67
C ALA A 296 -29.38 -10.76 15.72
N PHE A 297 -29.70 -10.16 14.55
CA PHE A 297 -30.37 -8.84 14.51
C PHE A 297 -31.78 -8.85 15.11
N THR A 298 -32.41 -10.02 15.22
CA THR A 298 -33.69 -10.19 15.86
C THR A 298 -33.61 -11.13 17.05
N THR A 299 -33.92 -10.61 18.21
CA THR A 299 -34.06 -11.43 19.42
C THR A 299 -35.52 -11.49 19.80
N TRP A 300 -36.06 -12.71 19.85
CA TRP A 300 -37.40 -12.93 20.33
C TRP A 300 -37.38 -13.02 21.84
N VAL A 301 -38.13 -12.12 22.47
CA VAL A 301 -38.31 -12.09 23.92
C VAL A 301 -39.69 -12.64 24.23
N LEU A 302 -39.69 -13.83 24.85
CA LEU A 302 -40.90 -14.40 25.43
C LEU A 302 -41.02 -13.94 26.87
N SER A 303 -41.93 -13.04 27.14
CA SER A 303 -42.29 -12.64 28.51
C SER A 303 -43.36 -13.59 29.04
N THR A 304 -43.05 -14.27 30.13
CA THR A 304 -43.94 -15.26 30.76
C THR A 304 -43.87 -15.16 32.27
N ASN A 305 -44.80 -15.80 32.98
CA ASN A 305 -44.77 -15.88 34.44
C ASN A 305 -43.72 -16.88 34.92
N MET A 306 -42.50 -16.37 35.15
CA MET A 306 -41.33 -17.18 35.59
C MET A 306 -41.60 -17.94 36.91
N GLY A 307 -42.49 -17.46 37.79
CA GLY A 307 -42.81 -18.10 39.05
C GLY A 307 -43.48 -19.47 38.88
N ALA A 308 -44.28 -19.63 37.84
CA ALA A 308 -44.94 -20.90 37.53
C ALA A 308 -43.94 -21.90 36.89
N TYR A 309 -43.06 -21.40 36.03
CA TYR A 309 -42.08 -22.25 35.33
C TYR A 309 -40.87 -22.69 36.17
N LEU A 310 -40.52 -21.94 37.21
CA LEU A 310 -39.43 -22.33 38.14
C LEU A 310 -39.78 -23.54 39.00
N GLN A 311 -41.07 -23.88 39.08
CA GLN A 311 -41.55 -25.08 39.81
C GLN A 311 -41.46 -26.35 38.98
N ASP A 312 -41.42 -26.25 37.66
CA ASP A 312 -41.29 -27.36 36.72
C ASP A 312 -40.26 -27.04 35.60
N ALA A 313 -39.00 -27.38 35.88
CA ALA A 313 -37.89 -27.12 34.99
C ALA A 313 -37.94 -27.95 33.70
N GLU A 314 -38.61 -29.13 33.75
CA GLU A 314 -38.70 -30.05 32.62
C GLU A 314 -39.71 -29.54 31.58
N ALA A 315 -40.85 -29.05 32.07
CA ALA A 315 -41.86 -28.37 31.24
C ALA A 315 -41.27 -27.11 30.56
N LEU A 316 -40.45 -26.31 31.30
CA LEU A 316 -39.76 -25.16 30.73
C LEU A 316 -38.77 -25.56 29.63
N ALA A 317 -37.96 -26.59 29.85
CA ALA A 317 -37.02 -27.06 28.85
C ALA A 317 -37.71 -27.56 27.57
N GLY A 318 -38.80 -28.32 27.71
CA GLY A 318 -39.60 -28.79 26.59
C GLY A 318 -40.20 -27.63 25.77
N ARG A 319 -40.70 -26.60 26.46
CA ARG A 319 -41.31 -25.42 25.82
C ARG A 319 -40.24 -24.56 25.13
N LEU A 320 -39.09 -24.33 25.77
CA LEU A 320 -37.95 -23.65 25.14
C LEU A 320 -37.43 -24.41 23.90
N GLY A 321 -37.40 -25.73 23.96
CA GLY A 321 -37.08 -26.58 22.80
C GLY A 321 -38.05 -26.41 21.65
N ALA A 322 -39.36 -26.35 21.94
CA ALA A 322 -40.39 -26.08 20.94
C ALA A 322 -40.26 -24.68 20.32
N PHE A 323 -39.92 -23.68 21.16
CA PHE A 323 -39.69 -22.30 20.69
C PHE A 323 -38.42 -22.22 19.80
N ILE A 324 -37.34 -22.87 20.18
CA ILE A 324 -36.10 -22.90 19.40
C ILE A 324 -36.33 -23.58 18.05
N PHE A 325 -37.09 -24.68 18.04
CA PHE A 325 -37.42 -25.42 16.83
C PHE A 325 -38.41 -24.68 15.92
N GLY A 326 -39.43 -23.99 16.50
CA GLY A 326 -40.40 -23.22 15.76
C GLY A 326 -39.94 -21.83 15.30
N ARG A 327 -38.71 -21.41 15.68
CA ARG A 327 -38.14 -20.08 15.37
C ARG A 327 -37.78 -19.90 13.90
N ASP A 328 -37.79 -20.94 13.10
CA ASP A 328 -37.54 -20.83 11.68
C ASP A 328 -38.64 -20.03 10.98
N ASN A 329 -38.28 -19.28 9.93
CA ASN A 329 -39.18 -18.36 9.19
C ASN A 329 -40.47 -19.01 8.62
N ARG A 330 -40.62 -20.31 8.78
CA ARG A 330 -41.78 -21.12 8.35
C ARG A 330 -42.53 -21.77 9.51
N GLY A 331 -42.09 -21.55 10.74
CA GLY A 331 -42.70 -22.17 11.91
C GLY A 331 -43.86 -21.36 12.47
N LEU A 332 -44.95 -22.04 12.90
CA LEU A 332 -46.05 -21.46 13.64
C LEU A 332 -45.70 -21.43 15.14
N MET A 333 -45.68 -20.25 15.74
CA MET A 333 -45.51 -20.10 17.19
C MET A 333 -46.90 -19.94 17.86
N LEU A 334 -47.17 -20.78 18.86
CA LEU A 334 -48.31 -20.68 19.71
C LEU A 334 -47.89 -20.09 21.06
N VAL A 335 -48.47 -18.94 21.42
CA VAL A 335 -48.26 -18.26 22.70
C VAL A 335 -49.62 -18.20 23.44
N ASP A 336 -49.57 -18.30 24.75
CA ASP A 336 -50.77 -18.12 25.57
C ASP A 336 -51.13 -16.64 25.63
N LYS A 337 -52.36 -16.32 25.25
CA LYS A 337 -52.84 -14.95 25.12
C LYS A 337 -52.86 -14.17 26.44
N GLU A 338 -53.02 -14.87 27.58
CA GLU A 338 -53.19 -14.23 28.89
C GLU A 338 -51.91 -14.13 29.68
N THR A 339 -50.98 -15.08 29.50
CA THR A 339 -49.78 -15.22 30.35
C THR A 339 -48.48 -15.00 29.60
N GLU A 340 -48.49 -14.96 28.28
CA GLU A 340 -47.28 -14.86 27.47
C GLU A 340 -47.35 -13.72 26.46
N THR A 341 -46.28 -12.99 26.33
CA THR A 341 -46.12 -11.96 25.30
C THR A 341 -44.86 -12.21 24.54
N LEU A 342 -44.95 -12.35 23.22
CA LEU A 342 -43.82 -12.49 22.34
C LEU A 342 -43.48 -11.15 21.69
N THR A 343 -42.33 -10.61 22.00
CA THR A 343 -41.85 -9.34 21.43
C THR A 343 -40.59 -9.58 20.61
N ASN A 344 -40.60 -9.03 19.41
CA ASN A 344 -39.41 -9.03 18.58
C ASN A 344 -38.60 -7.76 18.87
N VAL A 345 -37.39 -7.91 19.40
CA VAL A 345 -36.45 -6.81 19.61
C VAL A 345 -35.42 -6.85 18.49
N SER A 346 -35.54 -5.92 17.55
CA SER A 346 -34.56 -5.79 16.45
C SER A 346 -33.50 -4.76 16.80
N ALA A 347 -32.23 -5.12 16.54
CA ALA A 347 -31.12 -4.16 16.64
C ALA A 347 -31.16 -3.18 15.45
N PRO A 348 -30.88 -1.89 15.64
CA PRO A 348 -30.80 -0.94 14.54
C PRO A 348 -29.58 -1.30 13.66
N LEU A 349 -29.84 -1.56 12.36
CA LEU A 349 -28.81 -1.87 11.38
C LEU A 349 -28.28 -0.64 10.63
N GLY A 350 -28.83 0.56 10.92
CA GLY A 350 -28.42 1.80 10.26
C GLY A 350 -26.99 2.21 10.59
N GLY A 351 -26.20 2.55 9.56
CA GLY A 351 -24.83 3.05 9.74
C GLY A 351 -23.72 1.99 9.78
N LEU A 352 -24.06 0.70 9.70
CA LEU A 352 -23.08 -0.38 9.68
C LEU A 352 -22.21 -0.33 8.42
N ASP A 353 -22.79 0.07 7.30
CA ASP A 353 -22.13 0.33 6.03
C ASP A 353 -21.05 1.41 6.17
N LYS A 354 -21.35 2.49 6.87
CA LYS A 354 -20.40 3.59 7.13
C LYS A 354 -19.25 3.15 8.02
N LEU A 355 -19.53 2.38 9.08
CA LEU A 355 -18.48 1.86 9.96
C LEU A 355 -17.52 0.92 9.21
N GLN A 356 -18.05 0.08 8.32
CA GLN A 356 -17.26 -0.83 7.52
C GLN A 356 -16.43 -0.06 6.48
N ALA A 357 -16.99 0.93 5.80
CA ALA A 357 -16.29 1.81 4.88
C ALA A 357 -15.16 2.56 5.59
N GLN A 358 -15.41 3.12 6.77
CA GLN A 358 -14.43 3.83 7.56
C GLN A 358 -13.25 2.94 8.01
N ALA A 359 -13.51 1.68 8.36
CA ALA A 359 -12.47 0.73 8.69
C ALA A 359 -11.60 0.36 7.45
N GLN A 360 -12.19 0.30 6.25
CA GLN A 360 -11.45 0.14 5.00
C GLN A 360 -10.57 1.36 4.67
N GLU A 361 -11.10 2.57 4.86
CA GLU A 361 -10.34 3.81 4.66
C GLU A 361 -9.11 3.87 5.57
N GLN A 362 -9.24 3.45 6.82
CA GLN A 362 -8.12 3.38 7.76
C GLN A 362 -7.02 2.41 7.31
N MET A 363 -7.36 1.30 6.64
CA MET A 363 -6.35 0.39 6.07
C MET A 363 -5.52 1.06 4.96
N ALA A 364 -6.14 1.87 4.12
CA ALA A 364 -5.46 2.59 3.04
C ALA A 364 -4.46 3.64 3.56
N SER A 365 -4.67 4.14 4.80
CA SER A 365 -3.79 5.13 5.42
C SER A 365 -2.39 4.61 5.74
N VAL A 366 -2.18 3.30 5.81
CA VAL A 366 -0.89 2.67 6.22
C VAL A 366 0.29 3.14 5.37
N ASP A 367 0.14 3.20 4.06
CA ASP A 367 1.14 3.76 3.14
C ASP A 367 0.56 4.92 2.33
N GLN A 368 -0.61 5.44 2.76
CA GLN A 368 -1.38 6.49 2.11
C GLN A 368 -1.70 6.16 0.65
N ILE A 369 -2.01 4.88 0.42
CA ILE A 369 -2.42 4.39 -0.90
C ILE A 369 -3.85 4.88 -1.15
N PRO A 370 -4.14 5.52 -2.29
CA PRO A 370 -5.52 5.88 -2.63
C PRO A 370 -6.42 4.65 -2.60
N ILE A 371 -7.60 4.77 -2.01
CA ILE A 371 -8.56 3.66 -1.83
C ILE A 371 -8.88 3.00 -3.17
N MET A 372 -9.02 3.80 -4.23
CA MET A 372 -9.24 3.32 -5.59
C MET A 372 -8.13 2.37 -6.07
N LYS A 373 -6.87 2.64 -5.69
CA LYS A 373 -5.72 1.80 -6.08
C LYS A 373 -5.63 0.53 -5.25
N LEU A 374 -6.00 0.60 -3.96
CA LEU A 374 -5.88 -0.54 -3.06
C LEU A 374 -7.05 -1.53 -3.22
N PHE A 375 -8.28 -1.03 -3.36
CA PHE A 375 -9.49 -1.85 -3.36
C PHE A 375 -10.22 -1.88 -4.71
N GLY A 376 -9.82 -1.08 -5.68
CA GLY A 376 -10.50 -0.99 -6.98
C GLY A 376 -11.91 -0.37 -6.92
N VAL A 377 -12.28 0.27 -5.81
CA VAL A 377 -13.60 0.90 -5.60
C VAL A 377 -13.45 2.40 -5.57
N THR A 378 -14.33 3.09 -6.28
CA THR A 378 -14.41 4.56 -6.22
C THR A 378 -15.24 4.96 -5.00
N PRO A 379 -14.71 5.77 -4.07
CA PRO A 379 -15.49 6.28 -2.95
C PRO A 379 -16.69 7.08 -3.46
N THR A 380 -17.88 6.83 -2.89
CA THR A 380 -19.08 7.58 -3.23
C THR A 380 -18.94 9.04 -2.81
N GLY A 381 -18.94 9.96 -3.77
CA GLY A 381 -18.94 11.41 -3.53
C GLY A 381 -17.64 12.18 -3.79
N LEU A 382 -16.56 11.53 -4.30
CA LEU A 382 -15.21 12.13 -4.41
C LEU A 382 -14.65 12.18 -5.85
N ASN A 383 -15.48 12.37 -6.88
CA ASN A 383 -15.05 12.28 -8.27
C ASN A 383 -13.93 13.25 -8.72
N SER A 384 -13.79 14.42 -8.10
CA SER A 384 -12.72 15.39 -8.46
C SER A 384 -11.49 15.32 -7.55
N THR A 385 -11.61 14.69 -6.38
CA THR A 385 -10.54 14.61 -5.38
C THR A 385 -9.65 13.39 -5.62
N ALA A 386 -10.19 12.32 -6.21
CA ALA A 386 -9.49 11.07 -6.43
C ALA A 386 -8.24 11.21 -7.33
N ASP A 387 -8.31 12.02 -8.38
CA ASP A 387 -7.16 12.25 -9.27
C ASP A 387 -6.03 12.99 -8.56
N ASN A 388 -6.35 13.94 -7.69
CA ASN A 388 -5.35 14.67 -6.93
C ASN A 388 -4.68 13.77 -5.88
N GLU A 389 -5.43 12.88 -5.22
CA GLU A 389 -4.88 11.91 -4.28
C GLU A 389 -3.90 10.96 -4.99
N VAL A 390 -4.25 10.48 -6.19
CA VAL A 390 -3.38 9.62 -7.00
C VAL A 390 -2.11 10.35 -7.41
N ARG A 391 -2.18 11.65 -7.78
CA ARG A 391 -0.98 12.45 -8.10
C ARG A 391 -0.05 12.59 -6.92
N VAL A 392 -0.59 13.00 -5.75
CA VAL A 392 0.21 13.14 -4.51
C VAL A 392 0.84 11.79 -4.12
N TRP A 393 0.14 10.69 -4.32
CA TRP A 393 0.68 9.37 -4.05
C TRP A 393 1.79 9.01 -5.04
N TYR A 394 1.66 9.33 -6.33
CA TYR A 394 2.71 9.13 -7.33
C TYR A 394 3.97 9.93 -7.03
N ASP A 395 3.86 11.16 -6.54
CA ASP A 395 5.01 11.95 -6.10
C ASP A 395 5.76 11.25 -4.96
N ARG A 396 5.03 10.63 -4.03
CA ARG A 396 5.63 9.80 -2.97
C ARG A 396 6.30 8.55 -3.50
N VAL A 397 5.64 7.85 -4.43
CA VAL A 397 6.21 6.67 -5.06
C VAL A 397 7.50 7.05 -5.78
N ARG A 398 7.53 8.18 -6.48
CA ARG A 398 8.72 8.71 -7.15
C ARG A 398 9.86 8.99 -6.16
N ALA A 399 9.58 9.73 -5.10
CA ALA A 399 10.56 10.02 -4.06
C ALA A 399 11.10 8.73 -3.39
N ARG A 400 10.25 7.71 -3.25
CA ARG A 400 10.65 6.39 -2.76
C ARG A 400 11.52 5.62 -3.75
N GLN A 401 11.17 5.64 -5.04
CA GLN A 401 12.01 5.07 -6.11
C GLN A 401 13.42 5.63 -6.05
N GLU A 402 13.58 6.94 -6.04
CA GLU A 402 14.86 7.62 -6.00
C GLU A 402 15.67 7.25 -4.75
N ARG A 403 15.04 7.31 -3.58
CA ARG A 403 15.71 7.01 -2.31
C ARG A 403 16.08 5.54 -2.17
N THR A 404 15.19 4.62 -2.57
CA THR A 404 15.35 3.18 -2.27
C THR A 404 16.08 2.46 -3.39
N TYR A 405 15.82 2.82 -4.65
CA TYR A 405 16.42 2.14 -5.79
C TYR A 405 17.69 2.81 -6.31
N GLY A 406 17.88 4.10 -6.07
CA GLY A 406 18.95 4.87 -6.70
C GLY A 406 20.31 4.19 -6.59
N ALA A 407 20.80 3.94 -5.38
CA ALA A 407 22.11 3.30 -5.17
C ALA A 407 22.15 1.86 -5.73
N ALA A 408 21.08 1.09 -5.52
CA ALA A 408 21.01 -0.30 -5.98
C ALA A 408 20.98 -0.40 -7.52
N LEU A 409 20.29 0.52 -8.20
CA LEU A 409 20.29 0.59 -9.66
C LEU A 409 21.64 1.04 -10.23
N THR A 410 22.29 2.02 -9.62
CA THR A 410 23.65 2.45 -10.00
C THR A 410 24.60 1.26 -9.94
N ASP A 411 24.54 0.49 -8.86
CA ASP A 411 25.37 -0.70 -8.69
C ASP A 411 25.05 -1.79 -9.72
N ALA A 412 23.76 -2.04 -9.97
CA ALA A 412 23.32 -3.00 -10.97
C ALA A 412 23.75 -2.58 -12.38
N LEU A 413 23.57 -1.30 -12.74
CA LEU A 413 23.94 -0.75 -14.04
C LEU A 413 25.44 -0.85 -14.28
N ALA A 414 26.27 -0.53 -13.28
CA ALA A 414 27.72 -0.65 -13.37
C ALA A 414 28.15 -2.11 -13.67
N VAL A 415 27.53 -3.09 -13.00
CA VAL A 415 27.81 -4.51 -13.24
C VAL A 415 27.34 -4.95 -14.62
N ILE A 416 26.20 -4.49 -15.09
CA ILE A 416 25.69 -4.78 -16.44
C ILE A 416 26.61 -4.16 -17.49
N GLN A 417 27.04 -2.92 -17.32
CA GLN A 417 27.97 -2.24 -18.23
C GLN A 417 29.29 -3.01 -18.36
N LEU A 418 29.87 -3.45 -17.24
CA LEU A 418 31.08 -4.26 -17.25
C LEU A 418 30.87 -5.58 -17.98
N SER A 419 29.76 -6.25 -17.76
CA SER A 419 29.46 -7.53 -18.40
C SER A 419 29.19 -7.42 -19.90
N GLU A 420 28.53 -6.36 -20.37
CA GLU A 420 28.09 -6.20 -21.76
C GLU A 420 29.14 -5.41 -22.58
N ILE A 421 29.60 -4.29 -22.05
CA ILE A 421 30.49 -3.36 -22.75
C ILE A 421 31.94 -3.59 -22.36
N GLY A 422 32.19 -4.00 -21.12
CA GLY A 422 33.55 -4.23 -20.56
C GLY A 422 34.16 -2.99 -19.91
N LYS A 423 33.45 -1.86 -19.86
CA LYS A 423 33.85 -0.63 -19.17
C LYS A 423 32.62 0.02 -18.55
N ILE A 424 32.83 0.78 -17.50
CA ILE A 424 31.79 1.67 -16.94
C ILE A 424 31.88 2.97 -17.72
N ASP A 425 30.72 3.49 -18.11
CA ASP A 425 30.55 4.77 -18.78
C ASP A 425 29.66 5.63 -17.89
N ASP A 426 30.29 6.60 -17.23
CA ASP A 426 29.62 7.49 -16.26
C ASP A 426 28.65 8.48 -16.92
N GLU A 427 28.72 8.64 -18.25
CA GLU A 427 27.80 9.49 -19.00
C GLU A 427 26.47 8.79 -19.30
N ILE A 428 26.34 7.49 -19.02
CA ILE A 428 25.09 6.74 -19.16
C ILE A 428 24.42 6.67 -17.79
N GLU A 429 23.37 7.43 -17.64
CA GLU A 429 22.58 7.49 -16.42
C GLU A 429 21.19 6.90 -16.66
N PHE A 430 20.51 6.54 -15.57
CA PHE A 430 19.12 6.12 -15.62
C PHE A 430 18.21 7.23 -15.09
N GLU A 431 17.02 7.35 -15.67
CA GLU A 431 15.96 8.22 -15.21
C GLU A 431 14.69 7.41 -15.02
N PHE A 432 14.00 7.62 -13.89
CA PHE A 432 12.71 7.00 -13.68
C PHE A 432 11.66 7.69 -14.55
N LEU A 433 10.85 6.92 -15.24
CA LEU A 433 9.78 7.44 -16.06
C LEU A 433 8.64 8.01 -15.19
N PRO A 434 7.97 9.09 -15.62
CA PRO A 434 6.85 9.67 -14.90
C PRO A 434 5.72 8.64 -14.69
N LEU A 435 5.19 8.57 -13.47
CA LEU A 435 4.08 7.66 -13.14
C LEU A 435 2.73 8.17 -13.62
N TRP A 436 2.58 9.49 -13.66
CA TRP A 436 1.39 10.14 -14.19
C TRP A 436 1.53 10.35 -15.69
N GLU A 437 0.58 9.87 -16.44
CA GLU A 437 0.42 10.18 -17.86
C GLU A 437 -0.87 10.95 -18.06
N LEU A 438 -0.79 11.97 -18.89
CA LEU A 438 -1.98 12.64 -19.39
C LEU A 438 -2.78 11.66 -20.26
N ASP A 439 -4.08 11.75 -20.21
CA ASP A 439 -4.94 11.06 -21.15
C ASP A 439 -4.70 11.56 -22.60
N ALA A 440 -5.26 10.88 -23.58
CA ALA A 440 -5.07 11.25 -24.98
C ALA A 440 -5.52 12.70 -25.27
N ALA A 441 -6.59 13.14 -24.60
CA ALA A 441 -7.08 14.52 -24.74
C ALA A 441 -6.11 15.53 -24.10
N GLY A 442 -5.58 15.22 -22.93
CA GLY A 442 -4.58 16.04 -22.26
C GLY A 442 -3.26 16.12 -23.04
N LYS A 443 -2.79 14.98 -23.61
CA LYS A 443 -1.61 14.97 -24.49
C LYS A 443 -1.83 15.87 -25.72
N ALA A 444 -2.96 15.72 -26.40
CA ALA A 444 -3.31 16.56 -27.55
C ALA A 444 -3.42 18.06 -27.18
N ALA A 445 -3.95 18.38 -26.00
CA ALA A 445 -4.01 19.76 -25.52
C ALA A 445 -2.61 20.34 -25.24
N VAL A 446 -1.70 19.55 -24.69
CA VAL A 446 -0.30 19.95 -24.45
C VAL A 446 0.43 20.13 -25.78
N GLU A 447 0.28 19.22 -26.74
CA GLU A 447 0.88 19.33 -28.07
C GLU A 447 0.37 20.59 -28.80
N LYS A 448 -0.94 20.84 -28.74
CA LYS A 448 -1.50 22.08 -29.31
C LYS A 448 -0.89 23.31 -28.63
N THR A 449 -0.79 23.33 -27.30
CA THR A 449 -0.20 24.47 -26.57
C THR A 449 1.28 24.64 -26.91
N LYS A 450 2.04 23.56 -27.09
CA LYS A 450 3.44 23.62 -27.55
C LYS A 450 3.49 24.24 -28.95
N ALA A 451 2.67 23.76 -29.88
CA ALA A 451 2.61 24.28 -31.26
C ALA A 451 2.22 25.75 -31.29
N ASP A 452 1.22 26.18 -30.55
CA ASP A 452 0.82 27.57 -30.39
C ASP A 452 1.97 28.43 -29.84
N THR A 453 2.68 27.93 -28.83
CA THR A 453 3.84 28.62 -28.24
C THR A 453 4.99 28.75 -29.21
N ASP A 454 5.30 27.70 -29.98
CA ASP A 454 6.37 27.73 -30.99
C ASP A 454 6.00 28.63 -32.16
N SER A 455 4.74 28.67 -32.53
CA SER A 455 4.23 29.63 -33.53
C SER A 455 4.48 31.08 -33.09
N VAL A 456 4.20 31.43 -31.82
CA VAL A 456 4.45 32.76 -31.28
C VAL A 456 5.96 33.07 -31.24
N ARG A 457 6.79 32.10 -30.80
CA ARG A 457 8.25 32.27 -30.74
C ARG A 457 8.87 32.49 -32.13
N ILE A 458 8.35 31.80 -33.14
CA ILE A 458 8.77 31.99 -34.53
C ILE A 458 8.33 33.38 -35.04
N ALA A 459 7.08 33.79 -34.75
CA ALA A 459 6.59 35.11 -35.12
C ALA A 459 7.37 36.25 -34.47
N ASP A 460 7.79 36.08 -33.22
CA ASP A 460 8.61 37.03 -32.45
C ASP A 460 10.11 36.96 -32.85
N GLY A 461 10.51 36.06 -33.74
CA GLY A 461 11.90 35.91 -34.19
C GLY A 461 12.85 35.34 -33.11
N ILE A 462 12.33 34.68 -32.09
CA ILE A 462 13.11 34.06 -31.02
C ILE A 462 13.75 32.74 -31.49
N ILE A 463 13.02 31.94 -32.25
CA ILE A 463 13.48 30.69 -32.87
C ILE A 463 13.16 30.67 -34.34
N SER A 464 13.97 29.96 -35.14
CA SER A 464 13.68 29.74 -36.52
C SER A 464 12.73 28.52 -36.74
N PRO A 465 11.99 28.44 -37.83
CA PRO A 465 11.18 27.27 -38.17
C PRO A 465 11.99 25.98 -38.24
N ASP A 466 13.26 26.02 -38.67
CA ASP A 466 14.14 24.87 -38.77
C ASP A 466 14.58 24.38 -37.36
N GLU A 467 14.83 25.30 -36.44
CA GLU A 467 15.13 24.97 -35.04
C GLU A 467 13.91 24.33 -34.36
N ALA A 468 12.71 24.86 -34.55
CA ALA A 468 11.48 24.28 -34.05
C ALA A 468 11.23 22.86 -34.64
N ARG A 469 11.45 22.69 -35.94
CA ARG A 469 11.36 21.38 -36.61
C ARG A 469 12.35 20.37 -36.05
N THR A 470 13.58 20.81 -35.83
CA THR A 470 14.62 19.96 -35.22
C THR A 470 14.26 19.55 -33.79
N ALA A 471 13.71 20.47 -32.99
CA ALA A 471 13.23 20.18 -31.65
C ALA A 471 12.07 19.18 -31.64
N ILE A 472 11.09 19.33 -32.55
CA ILE A 472 9.96 18.41 -32.68
C ILE A 472 10.43 17.01 -33.14
N ALA A 473 11.39 16.95 -34.08
CA ALA A 473 11.96 15.68 -34.55
C ALA A 473 12.78 14.97 -33.44
N ALA A 474 13.40 15.71 -32.54
CA ALA A 474 14.16 15.18 -31.42
C ALA A 474 13.28 14.74 -30.24
N ASP A 475 12.04 15.23 -30.10
CA ASP A 475 11.12 14.88 -29.00
C ASP A 475 10.58 13.44 -29.18
N PRO A 476 10.94 12.48 -28.31
CA PRO A 476 10.48 11.08 -28.42
C PRO A 476 8.96 10.92 -28.27
N GLU A 477 8.27 11.88 -27.66
CA GLU A 477 6.82 11.86 -27.48
C GLU A 477 6.06 12.53 -28.64
N SER A 478 6.78 13.17 -29.57
CA SER A 478 6.18 13.81 -30.74
C SER A 478 5.73 12.77 -31.78
N ALA A 479 4.56 12.98 -32.36
CA ALA A 479 4.10 12.20 -33.51
C ALA A 479 5.04 12.31 -34.73
N TYR A 480 5.93 13.30 -34.74
CA TYR A 480 6.92 13.60 -35.77
C TYR A 480 8.34 13.23 -35.36
N HIS A 481 8.51 12.38 -34.33
CA HIS A 481 9.82 11.91 -33.92
C HIS A 481 10.58 11.25 -35.08
N GLY A 482 11.84 11.63 -35.27
CA GLY A 482 12.69 11.10 -36.33
C GLY A 482 12.36 11.65 -37.71
N LEU A 483 11.65 12.78 -37.79
CA LEU A 483 11.35 13.43 -39.06
C LEU A 483 12.67 13.89 -39.73
N GLU A 484 13.08 13.22 -40.80
CA GLU A 484 14.28 13.52 -41.58
C GLU A 484 13.92 14.27 -42.88
N GLY A 485 14.85 15.08 -43.37
CA GLY A 485 14.73 15.80 -44.63
C GLY A 485 14.35 17.28 -44.47
N PRO A 486 14.52 18.08 -45.55
CA PRO A 486 14.18 19.49 -45.54
C PRO A 486 12.66 19.69 -45.41
N PRO A 487 12.20 20.85 -44.92
CA PRO A 487 10.78 21.17 -44.87
C PRO A 487 10.20 21.14 -46.32
N PRO A 488 8.94 20.71 -46.50
CA PRO A 488 8.30 20.83 -47.81
C PRO A 488 8.24 22.31 -48.20
N ASP A 489 8.45 22.59 -49.50
CA ASP A 489 8.29 23.94 -50.00
C ASP A 489 6.90 24.46 -49.63
N PRO A 490 6.80 25.72 -49.15
CA PRO A 490 5.50 26.31 -48.88
C PRO A 490 4.63 26.19 -50.13
N PRO A 491 3.33 25.85 -49.99
CA PRO A 491 2.45 25.81 -51.14
C PRO A 491 2.55 27.15 -51.87
N GLU A 492 2.85 27.13 -53.18
CA GLU A 492 2.80 28.31 -54.00
C GLU A 492 1.39 28.90 -53.81
N LEU A 493 1.34 30.03 -53.14
CA LEU A 493 0.09 30.80 -53.11
C LEU A 493 -0.18 31.16 -54.54
N ASP A 494 -1.12 30.46 -55.20
CA ASP A 494 -1.64 30.89 -56.47
C ASP A 494 -1.90 32.40 -56.36
N GLU A 495 -1.20 33.20 -57.16
CA GLU A 495 -1.45 34.62 -57.24
C GLU A 495 -2.95 34.79 -57.41
N ILE A 496 -3.60 35.38 -56.40
CA ILE A 496 -5.04 35.64 -56.47
C ILE A 496 -5.21 36.54 -57.68
N ASP A 497 -5.64 35.92 -58.82
CA ASP A 497 -6.00 36.62 -60.04
C ASP A 497 -7.07 37.67 -59.66
N PRO A 498 -6.73 38.96 -59.72
CA PRO A 498 -7.65 40.01 -59.25
C PRO A 498 -8.96 40.06 -60.07
N ASP A 499 -9.03 39.29 -61.13
CA ASP A 499 -10.21 39.28 -62.05
C ASP A 499 -11.25 38.19 -61.66
N LYS A 500 -11.03 37.38 -60.64
CA LYS A 500 -12.01 36.42 -60.11
C LYS A 500 -12.71 36.88 -58.82
N SER A 501 -12.96 38.18 -58.69
CA SER A 501 -13.70 38.77 -57.57
C SER A 501 -15.22 38.49 -57.56
N ASP A 502 -15.68 37.44 -58.26
CA ASP A 502 -17.10 37.08 -58.31
C ASP A 502 -17.52 36.01 -57.26
N VAL A 503 -16.57 35.58 -56.31
CA VAL A 503 -16.92 34.61 -55.30
C VAL A 503 -17.58 35.26 -54.07
N ALA A 504 -17.32 36.57 -53.83
CA ALA A 504 -17.96 37.28 -52.70
C ALA A 504 -19.48 37.47 -52.93
N GLY A 505 -19.92 37.61 -54.20
CA GLY A 505 -21.35 37.73 -54.53
C GLY A 505 -22.16 36.42 -54.43
N ARG A 506 -21.48 35.26 -54.35
CA ARG A 506 -22.14 33.96 -54.29
C ARG A 506 -22.41 33.50 -52.86
N ILE A 507 -21.56 33.91 -51.91
CA ILE A 507 -21.70 33.58 -50.48
C ILE A 507 -22.85 34.40 -49.85
N GLU A 508 -23.10 35.65 -50.28
CA GLU A 508 -24.24 36.43 -49.81
C GLU A 508 -25.60 35.94 -50.32
N LYS A 509 -25.66 35.23 -51.46
CA LYS A 509 -26.92 34.66 -51.96
C LYS A 509 -27.29 33.32 -51.34
N GLU A 510 -26.33 32.48 -51.00
CA GLU A 510 -26.60 31.21 -50.29
C GLU A 510 -26.90 31.41 -48.78
N GLY A 511 -26.40 32.49 -48.19
CA GLY A 511 -26.73 32.85 -46.80
C GLY A 511 -28.14 33.44 -46.61
N ALA A 512 -28.74 33.97 -47.68
CA ALA A 512 -30.09 34.54 -47.59
C ALA A 512 -31.22 33.51 -47.83
N GLU A 513 -30.97 32.44 -48.56
CA GLU A 513 -31.96 31.37 -48.80
C GLU A 513 -32.03 30.34 -47.66
N GLY A 514 -30.99 30.26 -46.78
CA GLY A 514 -30.97 29.35 -45.61
C GLY A 514 -31.77 29.85 -44.39
N SER A 515 -32.14 31.14 -44.35
CA SER A 515 -32.83 31.70 -43.17
C SER A 515 -34.37 31.71 -43.26
N GLU A 516 -34.97 31.38 -44.40
CA GLU A 516 -36.43 31.33 -44.53
C GLU A 516 -37.06 29.95 -44.36
N THR A 517 -36.26 28.89 -44.19
CA THR A 517 -36.80 27.52 -44.06
C THR A 517 -36.94 27.02 -42.64
N GLU A 518 -36.41 27.72 -41.63
CA GLU A 518 -36.52 27.31 -40.19
C GLU A 518 -37.64 28.01 -39.42
N ALA A 519 -38.38 28.93 -40.02
CA ALA A 519 -39.46 29.66 -39.31
C ALA A 519 -40.88 29.03 -39.43
N ASN A 520 -41.05 27.86 -40.07
CA ASN A 520 -42.38 27.29 -40.29
C ASN A 520 -42.57 25.81 -39.93
N SER A 521 -41.91 25.34 -38.84
CA SER A 521 -42.25 24.05 -38.25
C SER A 521 -42.24 24.14 -36.70
N GLY A 522 -43.29 24.77 -36.15
CA GLY A 522 -43.48 24.86 -34.72
C GLY A 522 -44.90 25.36 -34.41
N ALA A 523 -45.91 24.55 -34.69
CA ALA A 523 -47.24 24.66 -34.13
C ALA A 523 -47.71 23.27 -33.66
#